data_fd952827bf84e20f4229deefcffebf71
#
_entry.id   fd952827bf84e20f4229deefcffebf71
#
_cell.length_a   1.000
_cell.length_b   1.000
_cell.length_c   1.000
_cell.angle_alpha   90.00
_cell.angle_beta   90.00
_cell.angle_gamma   90.00
#
_symmetry.space_group_name_H-M   'P 1'
#
loop_
_entity.id
_entity.type
_entity.pdbx_description
1 polymer ?
#
loop_
_entity_poly.entity_id
_entity_poly.type
_entity_poly.pdbx_seq_one_letter_code
_entity_poly.pdbx_strand_id
1 'polypeptide(L)'
;MLKLYETRSREVLPIEGTDGALKVYCCGPTVYRDAHVGNLRTFLLSDLISRAAALSGLNVTLIQNITDVGHMANDLEDKILAQSKSEALDPFTIARKYEERFHLDLQRLNIQPANSYPRASENIALMIAAIETLIAAGFAYVADDGNVYFDAQSFPTYGAISGNRLDSLKPGHRYEYSEDGAKRFHADWALWKLARDRTEMIWPTPWGDGYPGWHIECSAMSIEYLGQKIDLHVGGIDLRFPHHENERAQSNALTGTETVTHWIHGEHLLFEGRKMSKSAGNVLLLQDIIDRGLDPLAARLAFLENRYRS
;
A
#
# COMPACT_ATOMS: atom_id res chain seq x y z
N MET A 1 -15.96 -5.41 22.90
CA MET A 1 -14.79 -6.11 22.32
C MET A 1 -14.96 -6.12 20.81
N LEU A 2 -14.06 -5.47 20.08
CA LEU A 2 -14.03 -5.45 18.60
C LEU A 2 -13.58 -6.82 18.08
N LYS A 3 -14.27 -7.34 17.05
CA LYS A 3 -13.86 -8.56 16.35
C LYS A 3 -13.81 -8.30 14.86
N LEU A 4 -12.71 -8.70 14.20
CA LEU A 4 -12.52 -8.55 12.77
C LEU A 4 -12.14 -9.89 12.14
N TYR A 5 -12.48 -10.07 10.87
CA TYR A 5 -11.98 -11.18 10.10
C TYR A 5 -10.53 -10.90 9.69
N GLU A 6 -9.64 -11.77 10.11
CA GLU A 6 -8.20 -11.68 9.84
C GLU A 6 -7.87 -12.54 8.61
N THR A 7 -7.15 -11.95 7.66
CA THR A 7 -6.96 -12.57 6.33
C THR A 7 -5.99 -13.75 6.35
N ARG A 8 -4.95 -13.71 7.18
CA ARG A 8 -3.93 -14.76 7.27
C ARG A 8 -4.50 -16.02 7.93
N SER A 9 -5.15 -15.87 9.09
CA SER A 9 -5.79 -16.98 9.79
C SER A 9 -7.10 -17.45 9.17
N ARG A 10 -7.77 -16.55 8.41
CA ARG A 10 -9.11 -16.75 7.84
C ARG A 10 -10.20 -16.95 8.90
N GLU A 11 -10.03 -16.33 10.04
CA GLU A 11 -10.91 -16.41 11.18
C GLU A 11 -11.36 -15.04 11.66
N VAL A 12 -12.47 -14.99 12.40
CA VAL A 12 -12.91 -13.79 13.09
C VAL A 12 -12.24 -13.76 14.46
N LEU A 13 -11.29 -12.86 14.64
CA LEU A 13 -10.50 -12.75 15.85
C LEU A 13 -10.88 -11.52 16.69
N PRO A 14 -10.77 -11.58 18.03
CA PRO A 14 -10.84 -10.40 18.86
C PRO A 14 -9.64 -9.50 18.56
N ILE A 15 -9.89 -8.20 18.51
CA ILE A 15 -8.85 -7.19 18.32
C ILE A 15 -8.58 -6.56 19.69
N GLU A 16 -7.39 -6.78 20.16
CA GLU A 16 -6.88 -6.26 21.41
C GLU A 16 -5.68 -5.36 21.10
N GLY A 17 -5.66 -4.19 21.70
CA GLY A 17 -4.49 -3.32 21.63
C GLY A 17 -3.48 -3.67 22.71
N THR A 18 -2.27 -3.19 22.58
CA THR A 18 -1.23 -3.30 23.60
C THR A 18 -1.33 -2.12 24.55
N ASP A 19 -1.47 -2.38 25.86
CA ASP A 19 -1.58 -1.36 26.91
C ASP A 19 -2.69 -0.29 26.67
N GLY A 20 -3.82 -0.72 26.12
CA GLY A 20 -4.94 0.15 25.79
C GLY A 20 -4.75 1.00 24.51
N ALA A 21 -3.67 0.81 23.78
CA ALA A 21 -3.41 1.44 22.51
C ALA A 21 -3.61 0.45 21.35
N LEU A 22 -4.12 0.92 20.21
CA LEU A 22 -4.26 0.16 18.98
C LEU A 22 -3.51 0.89 17.86
N LYS A 23 -2.46 0.26 17.36
CA LYS A 23 -1.63 0.77 16.26
C LYS A 23 -2.14 0.23 14.94
N VAL A 24 -2.58 1.13 14.07
CA VAL A 24 -3.17 0.80 12.76
C VAL A 24 -2.37 1.45 11.65
N TYR A 25 -1.92 0.67 10.69
CA TYR A 25 -1.40 1.17 9.43
C TYR A 25 -2.40 0.87 8.32
N CYS A 26 -2.68 1.86 7.49
CA CYS A 26 -3.53 1.71 6.30
C CYS A 26 -2.74 2.13 5.07
N CYS A 27 -2.58 1.22 4.08
CA CYS A 27 -2.01 1.61 2.80
C CYS A 27 -2.86 2.69 2.15
N GLY A 28 -2.23 3.82 1.87
CA GLY A 28 -2.87 5.00 1.31
C GLY A 28 -2.97 5.00 -0.22
N PRO A 29 -3.41 6.10 -0.81
CA PRO A 29 -3.55 6.23 -2.25
C PRO A 29 -2.21 6.46 -2.94
N THR A 30 -2.12 6.02 -4.22
CA THR A 30 -1.13 6.58 -5.13
C THR A 30 -1.72 7.83 -5.77
N VAL A 31 -1.10 8.97 -5.48
CA VAL A 31 -1.64 10.31 -5.77
C VAL A 31 -1.30 10.80 -7.19
N TYR A 32 -1.69 10.04 -8.20
CA TYR A 32 -1.56 10.42 -9.61
C TYR A 32 -2.89 10.73 -10.28
N ARG A 33 -4.00 10.45 -9.60
CA ARG A 33 -5.39 10.68 -10.03
C ARG A 33 -6.33 10.60 -8.85
N ASP A 34 -7.59 10.98 -9.06
CA ASP A 34 -8.65 10.84 -8.07
C ASP A 34 -8.82 9.38 -7.63
N ALA A 35 -9.05 9.19 -6.33
CA ALA A 35 -9.45 7.92 -5.77
C ALA A 35 -10.88 7.58 -6.23
N HIS A 36 -11.07 6.39 -6.79
CA HIS A 36 -12.42 5.93 -7.11
C HIS A 36 -13.15 5.42 -5.86
N VAL A 37 -14.46 5.32 -5.93
CA VAL A 37 -15.32 4.94 -4.78
C VAL A 37 -14.89 3.59 -4.16
N GLY A 38 -14.32 2.67 -4.94
CA GLY A 38 -13.78 1.42 -4.41
C GLY A 38 -12.55 1.60 -3.51
N ASN A 39 -11.66 2.57 -3.81
CA ASN A 39 -10.55 2.93 -2.92
C ASN A 39 -11.08 3.62 -1.66
N LEU A 40 -12.02 4.56 -1.81
CA LEU A 40 -12.62 5.29 -0.70
C LEU A 40 -13.32 4.35 0.29
N ARG A 41 -13.92 3.26 -0.19
CA ARG A 41 -14.49 2.21 0.68
C ARG A 41 -13.43 1.56 1.58
N THR A 42 -12.22 1.34 1.09
CA THR A 42 -11.11 0.79 1.88
C THR A 42 -10.68 1.78 2.98
N PHE A 43 -10.58 3.06 2.65
CA PHE A 43 -10.24 4.09 3.63
C PHE A 43 -11.35 4.27 4.67
N LEU A 44 -12.63 4.16 4.26
CA LEU A 44 -13.74 4.10 5.19
C LEU A 44 -13.65 2.90 6.13
N LEU A 45 -13.18 1.74 5.66
CA LEU A 45 -13.00 0.57 6.53
C LEU A 45 -12.03 0.87 7.67
N SER A 46 -10.90 1.54 7.41
CA SER A 46 -9.95 1.93 8.47
C SER A 46 -10.56 2.92 9.47
N ASP A 47 -11.37 3.88 8.99
CA ASP A 47 -12.14 4.81 9.84
C ASP A 47 -13.13 4.08 10.74
N LEU A 48 -13.90 3.14 10.18
CA LEU A 48 -14.87 2.35 10.96
C LEU A 48 -14.21 1.48 12.01
N ILE A 49 -13.08 0.86 11.69
CA ILE A 49 -12.28 0.09 12.64
C ILE A 49 -11.81 1.00 13.77
N SER A 50 -11.26 2.17 13.43
CA SER A 50 -10.76 3.14 14.42
C SER A 50 -11.88 3.65 15.34
N ARG A 51 -13.04 4.01 14.78
CA ARG A 51 -14.21 4.42 15.58
C ARG A 51 -14.73 3.31 16.50
N ALA A 52 -14.84 2.08 15.98
CA ALA A 52 -15.29 0.93 16.78
C ALA A 52 -14.29 0.58 17.89
N ALA A 53 -13.00 0.66 17.64
CA ALA A 53 -11.95 0.47 18.63
C ALA A 53 -12.02 1.55 19.73
N ALA A 54 -12.16 2.82 19.35
CA ALA A 54 -12.30 3.94 20.27
C ALA A 54 -13.55 3.78 21.15
N LEU A 55 -14.69 3.37 20.59
CA LEU A 55 -15.91 3.05 21.34
C LEU A 55 -15.72 1.86 22.30
N SER A 56 -14.76 0.98 22.03
CA SER A 56 -14.37 -0.13 22.90
C SER A 56 -13.34 0.26 23.96
N GLY A 57 -12.97 1.54 24.04
CA GLY A 57 -12.03 2.08 25.02
C GLY A 57 -10.55 2.02 24.64
N LEU A 58 -10.23 1.72 23.37
CA LEU A 58 -8.86 1.70 22.88
C LEU A 58 -8.44 3.09 22.36
N ASN A 59 -7.21 3.50 22.67
CA ASN A 59 -6.59 4.69 22.07
C ASN A 59 -5.97 4.33 20.72
N VAL A 60 -6.57 4.82 19.63
CA VAL A 60 -6.16 4.43 18.27
C VAL A 60 -5.13 5.41 17.71
N THR A 61 -4.03 4.88 17.19
CA THR A 61 -3.09 5.62 16.34
C THR A 61 -3.17 5.04 14.93
N LEU A 62 -3.74 5.81 14.01
CA LEU A 62 -3.85 5.47 12.59
C LEU A 62 -2.81 6.23 11.79
N ILE A 63 -1.95 5.51 11.07
CA ILE A 63 -1.04 6.06 10.08
C ILE A 63 -1.50 5.61 8.69
N GLN A 64 -1.57 6.55 7.75
CA GLN A 64 -1.92 6.28 6.36
C GLN A 64 -0.92 6.98 5.44
N ASN A 65 -0.16 6.21 4.66
CA ASN A 65 0.84 6.82 3.79
C ASN A 65 0.24 7.48 2.55
N ILE A 66 1.05 8.29 1.89
CA ILE A 66 0.81 8.83 0.55
C ILE A 66 1.90 8.30 -0.37
N THR A 67 1.52 7.48 -1.35
CA THR A 67 2.43 6.98 -2.39
C THR A 67 2.53 8.01 -3.49
N ASP A 68 3.58 8.81 -3.46
CA ASP A 68 3.86 9.87 -4.42
C ASP A 68 5.11 9.62 -5.26
N VAL A 69 5.68 8.40 -5.23
CA VAL A 69 6.81 7.93 -6.05
C VAL A 69 6.82 6.39 -6.12
N GLY A 70 7.49 5.83 -7.10
CA GLY A 70 7.86 4.40 -7.12
C GLY A 70 6.74 3.41 -7.49
N HIS A 71 5.50 3.85 -7.65
CA HIS A 71 4.41 2.97 -8.08
C HIS A 71 4.32 2.90 -9.61
N MET A 72 4.89 1.85 -10.17
CA MET A 72 4.96 1.66 -11.61
C MET A 72 3.60 1.33 -12.23
N ALA A 73 3.33 1.86 -13.41
CA ALA A 73 2.18 1.48 -14.25
C ALA A 73 2.48 0.20 -15.03
N ASN A 74 3.75 0.04 -15.44
CA ASN A 74 4.36 -1.10 -16.10
C ASN A 74 5.87 -1.10 -15.76
N ASP A 75 6.68 -1.93 -16.39
CA ASP A 75 8.11 -2.02 -16.09
C ASP A 75 8.91 -0.73 -16.34
N LEU A 76 8.38 0.19 -17.13
CA LEU A 76 9.11 1.35 -17.64
C LEU A 76 8.60 2.69 -17.10
N GLU A 77 7.36 2.79 -16.63
CA GLU A 77 6.72 4.07 -16.36
C GLU A 77 6.09 4.17 -14.98
N ASP A 78 6.51 5.16 -14.20
CA ASP A 78 5.91 5.56 -12.93
C ASP A 78 4.58 6.30 -13.18
N LYS A 79 3.55 5.98 -12.38
CA LYS A 79 2.19 6.55 -12.53
C LYS A 79 2.15 8.05 -12.34
N ILE A 80 2.97 8.59 -11.42
CA ILE A 80 3.06 10.04 -11.19
C ILE A 80 3.72 10.72 -12.41
N LEU A 81 4.83 10.17 -12.91
CA LEU A 81 5.52 10.72 -14.08
C LEU A 81 4.65 10.63 -15.34
N ALA A 82 3.91 9.55 -15.53
CA ALA A 82 2.96 9.43 -16.63
C ALA A 82 1.89 10.52 -16.60
N GLN A 83 1.33 10.79 -15.42
CA GLN A 83 0.32 11.81 -15.23
C GLN A 83 0.91 13.23 -15.36
N SER A 84 2.12 13.46 -14.84
CA SER A 84 2.88 14.69 -14.99
C SER A 84 3.04 15.07 -16.46
N LYS A 85 3.48 14.14 -17.30
CA LYS A 85 3.58 14.34 -18.75
C LYS A 85 2.22 14.62 -19.39
N SER A 86 1.18 13.91 -18.97
CA SER A 86 -0.18 14.07 -19.51
C SER A 86 -0.78 15.43 -19.21
N GLU A 87 -0.51 16.00 -18.04
CA GLU A 87 -1.04 17.31 -17.62
C GLU A 87 -0.04 18.47 -17.84
N ALA A 88 1.16 18.19 -18.32
CA ALA A 88 2.24 19.16 -18.49
C ALA A 88 2.54 19.94 -17.18
N LEU A 89 2.56 19.23 -16.06
CA LEU A 89 2.87 19.76 -14.73
C LEU A 89 4.04 18.99 -14.14
N ASP A 90 4.78 19.61 -13.23
CA ASP A 90 5.85 18.95 -12.47
C ASP A 90 5.27 17.79 -11.62
N PRO A 91 6.01 16.67 -11.45
CA PRO A 91 5.52 15.48 -10.75
C PRO A 91 5.06 15.71 -9.31
N PHE A 92 5.77 16.56 -8.55
CA PHE A 92 5.37 16.87 -7.18
C PHE A 92 4.10 17.73 -7.14
N THR A 93 3.93 18.62 -8.10
CA THR A 93 2.68 19.39 -8.28
C THR A 93 1.50 18.46 -8.56
N ILE A 94 1.68 17.45 -9.41
CA ILE A 94 0.67 16.39 -9.64
C ILE A 94 0.34 15.67 -8.35
N ALA A 95 1.36 15.23 -7.62
CA ALA A 95 1.18 14.49 -6.38
C ALA A 95 0.39 15.31 -5.35
N ARG A 96 0.77 16.59 -5.12
CA ARG A 96 0.08 17.48 -4.17
C ARG A 96 -1.37 17.75 -4.59
N LYS A 97 -1.63 18.00 -5.88
CA LYS A 97 -2.97 18.19 -6.43
C LYS A 97 -3.92 17.03 -6.11
N TYR A 98 -3.48 15.79 -6.34
CA TYR A 98 -4.31 14.63 -6.10
C TYR A 98 -4.36 14.20 -4.64
N GLU A 99 -3.36 14.51 -3.84
CA GLU A 99 -3.40 14.38 -2.39
C GLU A 99 -4.44 15.32 -1.76
N GLU A 100 -4.48 16.60 -2.16
CA GLU A 100 -5.50 17.55 -1.70
C GLU A 100 -6.92 17.07 -2.05
N ARG A 101 -7.12 16.56 -3.26
CA ARG A 101 -8.42 16.02 -3.70
C ARG A 101 -8.79 14.76 -2.91
N PHE A 102 -7.82 13.92 -2.61
CA PHE A 102 -8.02 12.76 -1.74
C PHE A 102 -8.50 13.18 -0.35
N HIS A 103 -7.84 14.14 0.29
CA HIS A 103 -8.25 14.64 1.60
C HIS A 103 -9.65 15.28 1.58
N LEU A 104 -9.98 16.01 0.52
CA LEU A 104 -11.32 16.55 0.33
C LEU A 104 -12.39 15.44 0.23
N ASP A 105 -12.12 14.37 -0.47
CA ASP A 105 -13.04 13.24 -0.59
C ASP A 105 -13.20 12.49 0.75
N LEU A 106 -12.14 12.33 1.54
CA LEU A 106 -12.24 11.80 2.90
C LEU A 106 -13.16 12.67 3.77
N GLN A 107 -13.01 13.99 3.70
CA GLN A 107 -13.85 14.94 4.42
C GLN A 107 -15.32 14.85 4.00
N ARG A 108 -15.59 14.81 2.70
CA ARG A 108 -16.94 14.68 2.12
C ARG A 108 -17.65 13.39 2.57
N LEU A 109 -16.88 12.32 2.77
CA LEU A 109 -17.38 11.04 3.29
C LEU A 109 -17.42 10.98 4.82
N ASN A 110 -17.11 12.06 5.55
CA ASN A 110 -16.99 12.09 7.01
C ASN A 110 -16.05 10.99 7.56
N ILE A 111 -14.96 10.74 6.84
CA ILE A 111 -13.85 9.89 7.30
C ILE A 111 -12.95 10.76 8.19
N GLN A 112 -12.66 10.28 9.40
CA GLN A 112 -11.76 10.97 10.30
C GLN A 112 -10.34 10.98 9.73
N PRO A 113 -9.59 12.10 9.87
CA PRO A 113 -8.21 12.13 9.44
C PRO A 113 -7.36 11.14 10.23
N ALA A 114 -6.38 10.54 9.57
CA ALA A 114 -5.35 9.77 10.25
C ALA A 114 -4.48 10.68 11.13
N ASN A 115 -3.77 10.10 12.09
CA ASN A 115 -2.84 10.84 12.94
C ASN A 115 -1.66 11.41 12.14
N SER A 116 -1.27 10.73 11.06
CA SER A 116 -0.25 11.22 10.12
C SER A 116 -0.45 10.62 8.74
N TYR A 117 0.00 11.38 7.72
CA TYR A 117 0.03 10.99 6.32
C TYR A 117 1.46 11.11 5.76
N PRO A 118 2.37 10.19 6.13
CA PRO A 118 3.75 10.24 5.63
C PRO A 118 3.78 10.01 4.11
N ARG A 119 4.52 10.88 3.41
CA ARG A 119 4.73 10.78 1.96
C ARG A 119 5.97 9.95 1.66
N ALA A 120 5.89 9.07 0.66
CA ALA A 120 7.00 8.24 0.26
C ALA A 120 8.24 9.07 -0.12
N SER A 121 8.05 10.14 -0.91
CA SER A 121 9.14 11.04 -1.33
C SER A 121 9.86 11.78 -0.19
N GLU A 122 9.21 11.97 0.94
CA GLU A 122 9.77 12.61 2.13
C GLU A 122 10.47 11.62 3.07
N ASN A 123 10.35 10.30 2.81
CA ASN A 123 10.88 9.23 3.65
C ASN A 123 11.94 8.37 2.92
N ILE A 124 12.57 8.90 1.89
CA ILE A 124 13.58 8.17 1.08
C ILE A 124 14.76 7.68 1.93
N ALA A 125 15.25 8.48 2.86
CA ALA A 125 16.35 8.09 3.74
C ALA A 125 16.01 6.86 4.61
N LEU A 126 14.76 6.75 5.07
CA LEU A 126 14.27 5.56 5.80
C LEU A 126 14.29 4.31 4.92
N MET A 127 13.87 4.44 3.67
CA MET A 127 13.86 3.32 2.74
C MET A 127 15.28 2.86 2.41
N ILE A 128 16.21 3.80 2.18
CA ILE A 128 17.63 3.49 1.94
C ILE A 128 18.21 2.71 3.14
N ALA A 129 18.02 3.20 4.36
CA ALA A 129 18.50 2.53 5.57
C ALA A 129 17.88 1.13 5.76
N ALA A 130 16.58 0.98 5.46
CA ALA A 130 15.91 -0.32 5.48
C ALA A 130 16.52 -1.28 4.45
N ILE A 131 16.77 -0.82 3.23
CA ILE A 131 17.39 -1.63 2.17
C ILE A 131 18.82 -2.05 2.56
N GLU A 132 19.64 -1.14 3.10
CA GLU A 132 20.98 -1.47 3.60
C GLU A 132 20.92 -2.56 4.67
N THR A 133 19.95 -2.46 5.60
CA THR A 133 19.72 -3.46 6.64
C THR A 133 19.35 -4.82 6.04
N LEU A 134 18.46 -4.85 5.04
CA LEU A 134 18.06 -6.08 4.35
C LEU A 134 19.22 -6.71 3.59
N ILE A 135 20.07 -5.93 2.94
CA ILE A 135 21.28 -6.41 2.26
C ILE A 135 22.25 -7.01 3.28
N ALA A 136 22.54 -6.29 4.37
CA ALA A 136 23.45 -6.74 5.40
C ALA A 136 22.97 -8.03 6.09
N ALA A 137 21.65 -8.21 6.22
CA ALA A 137 21.03 -9.40 6.79
C ALA A 137 20.87 -10.57 5.79
N GLY A 138 21.23 -10.38 4.51
CA GLY A 138 21.16 -11.42 3.47
C GLY A 138 19.77 -11.65 2.88
N PHE A 139 18.79 -10.74 3.11
CA PHE A 139 17.46 -10.79 2.51
C PHE A 139 17.35 -10.03 1.21
N ALA A 140 18.34 -9.21 0.86
CA ALA A 140 18.35 -8.44 -0.37
C ALA A 140 19.74 -8.47 -1.01
N TYR A 141 19.82 -8.15 -2.29
CA TYR A 141 21.06 -8.12 -3.05
C TYR A 141 21.04 -7.04 -4.12
N VAL A 142 22.24 -6.53 -4.44
CA VAL A 142 22.47 -5.69 -5.61
C VAL A 142 22.71 -6.61 -6.80
N ALA A 143 21.92 -6.45 -7.85
CA ALA A 143 22.03 -7.26 -9.06
C ALA A 143 23.04 -6.66 -10.06
N ASP A 144 23.41 -7.42 -11.09
CA ASP A 144 24.39 -7.00 -12.10
C ASP A 144 23.91 -5.76 -12.90
N ASP A 145 22.61 -5.54 -12.99
CA ASP A 145 22.01 -4.35 -13.60
C ASP A 145 22.02 -3.10 -12.70
N GLY A 146 22.49 -3.25 -11.46
CA GLY A 146 22.57 -2.22 -10.43
C GLY A 146 21.29 -1.99 -9.63
N ASN A 147 20.17 -2.63 -9.98
CA ASN A 147 18.97 -2.61 -9.17
C ASN A 147 19.17 -3.42 -7.88
N VAL A 148 18.41 -3.09 -6.84
CA VAL A 148 18.38 -3.86 -5.60
C VAL A 148 17.08 -4.63 -5.51
N TYR A 149 17.18 -5.94 -5.29
CA TYR A 149 16.04 -6.82 -5.16
C TYR A 149 15.99 -7.48 -3.78
N PHE A 150 14.78 -7.71 -3.29
CA PHE A 150 14.55 -8.64 -2.19
C PHE A 150 14.61 -10.07 -2.72
N ASP A 151 15.35 -10.94 -2.05
CA ASP A 151 15.45 -12.36 -2.34
C ASP A 151 14.22 -13.08 -1.76
N ALA A 152 13.23 -13.35 -2.61
CA ALA A 152 12.00 -14.01 -2.19
C ALA A 152 12.23 -15.38 -1.56
N GLN A 153 13.26 -16.10 -1.98
CA GLN A 153 13.60 -17.44 -1.46
C GLN A 153 14.23 -17.39 -0.08
N SER A 154 14.79 -16.24 0.32
CA SER A 154 15.34 -16.04 1.67
C SER A 154 14.27 -15.95 2.77
N PHE A 155 12.98 -15.84 2.41
CA PHE A 155 11.86 -15.71 3.34
C PHE A 155 10.92 -16.93 3.30
N PRO A 156 11.18 -17.98 4.13
CA PRO A 156 10.51 -19.29 3.98
C PRO A 156 9.01 -19.30 4.21
N THR A 157 8.45 -18.28 4.92
CA THR A 157 7.01 -18.18 5.20
C THR A 157 6.26 -17.29 4.22
N TYR A 158 6.84 -17.02 3.04
CA TYR A 158 6.16 -16.27 1.97
C TYR A 158 4.89 -16.98 1.53
N GLY A 159 3.82 -16.22 1.32
CA GLY A 159 2.50 -16.74 0.98
C GLY A 159 1.57 -16.93 2.18
N ALA A 160 1.99 -16.57 3.41
CA ALA A 160 1.17 -16.75 4.60
C ALA A 160 -0.11 -15.90 4.62
N ILE A 161 -0.12 -14.71 3.98
CA ILE A 161 -1.31 -13.85 3.87
C ILE A 161 -2.15 -14.25 2.67
N SER A 162 -1.50 -14.42 1.53
CA SER A 162 -2.17 -14.60 0.24
C SER A 162 -2.59 -16.04 -0.04
N GLY A 163 -1.85 -17.01 0.50
CA GLY A 163 -1.90 -18.40 0.10
C GLY A 163 -1.10 -18.72 -1.16
N ASN A 164 -0.44 -17.72 -1.76
CA ASN A 164 0.38 -17.89 -2.97
C ASN A 164 1.81 -18.32 -2.59
N ARG A 165 2.09 -19.60 -2.68
CA ARG A 165 3.42 -20.15 -2.39
C ARG A 165 4.40 -19.81 -3.52
N LEU A 166 5.65 -19.55 -3.19
CA LEU A 166 6.70 -19.20 -4.16
C LEU A 166 6.88 -20.26 -5.26
N ASP A 167 6.79 -21.55 -4.91
CA ASP A 167 6.92 -22.66 -5.83
C ASP A 167 5.76 -22.77 -6.86
N SER A 168 4.64 -22.12 -6.59
CA SER A 168 3.46 -22.08 -7.46
C SER A 168 3.38 -20.81 -8.32
N LEU A 169 4.21 -19.81 -8.06
CA LEU A 169 4.26 -18.58 -8.84
C LEU A 169 4.91 -18.83 -10.19
N LYS A 170 4.28 -18.37 -11.26
CA LYS A 170 4.79 -18.50 -12.62
C LYS A 170 5.35 -17.17 -13.11
N PRO A 171 6.46 -17.17 -13.86
CA PRO A 171 6.93 -15.98 -14.56
C PRO A 171 5.81 -15.34 -15.40
N GLY A 172 5.75 -14.01 -15.44
CA GLY A 172 4.75 -13.27 -16.22
C GLY A 172 3.33 -13.26 -15.65
N HIS A 173 3.07 -13.87 -14.50
CA HIS A 173 1.77 -13.81 -13.86
C HIS A 173 1.38 -12.38 -13.46
N ARG A 174 2.39 -11.58 -13.09
CA ARG A 174 2.34 -10.12 -12.98
C ARG A 174 3.62 -9.54 -13.58
N TYR A 175 3.62 -8.27 -13.98
CA TYR A 175 4.82 -7.62 -14.54
C TYR A 175 6.01 -7.66 -13.56
N GLU A 176 5.76 -7.67 -12.24
CA GLU A 176 6.78 -7.78 -11.20
C GLU A 176 7.49 -9.14 -11.17
N TYR A 177 6.91 -10.18 -11.79
CA TYR A 177 7.46 -11.53 -11.90
C TYR A 177 8.01 -11.82 -13.30
N SER A 178 8.66 -10.82 -13.89
CA SER A 178 9.37 -11.01 -15.17
C SER A 178 10.63 -11.85 -14.95
N GLU A 179 10.96 -12.69 -15.91
CA GLU A 179 12.31 -13.24 -16.08
C GLU A 179 13.24 -12.14 -16.60
N ASP A 180 13.44 -11.12 -15.78
CA ASP A 180 14.44 -10.10 -15.95
C ASP A 180 15.76 -10.75 -15.62
N GLY A 181 16.69 -10.82 -16.58
CA GLY A 181 17.94 -11.57 -16.46
C GLY A 181 18.87 -11.15 -15.32
N ALA A 182 18.54 -10.06 -14.62
CA ALA A 182 19.26 -9.58 -13.46
C ALA A 182 18.71 -10.16 -12.12
N LYS A 183 17.49 -10.70 -12.09
CA LYS A 183 16.92 -11.33 -10.90
C LYS A 183 17.47 -12.75 -10.71
N ARG A 184 17.74 -13.11 -9.47
CA ARG A 184 18.12 -14.49 -9.11
C ARG A 184 16.94 -15.46 -9.21
N PHE A 185 15.74 -14.94 -8.90
CA PHE A 185 14.49 -15.68 -8.97
C PHE A 185 13.38 -14.78 -9.52
N HIS A 186 12.50 -15.30 -10.36
CA HIS A 186 11.46 -14.51 -11.04
C HIS A 186 10.49 -13.79 -10.09
N ALA A 187 10.31 -14.29 -8.87
CA ALA A 187 9.45 -13.66 -7.86
C ALA A 187 10.17 -12.66 -6.96
N ASP A 188 11.46 -12.41 -7.16
CA ASP A 188 12.16 -11.33 -6.48
C ASP A 188 11.58 -9.98 -6.92
N TRP A 189 11.46 -9.05 -5.99
CA TRP A 189 10.88 -7.74 -6.30
C TRP A 189 11.86 -6.60 -5.98
N ALA A 190 11.74 -5.53 -6.75
CA ALA A 190 12.64 -4.39 -6.62
C ALA A 190 12.40 -3.65 -5.30
N LEU A 191 13.49 -3.40 -4.57
CA LEU A 191 13.57 -2.49 -3.44
C LEU A 191 14.07 -1.11 -3.86
N TRP A 192 15.01 -1.09 -4.84
CA TRP A 192 15.53 0.13 -5.44
C TRP A 192 15.77 -0.10 -6.93
N LYS A 193 15.33 0.83 -7.76
CA LYS A 193 15.54 0.80 -9.21
C LYS A 193 16.45 1.95 -9.62
N LEU A 194 17.45 1.69 -10.45
CA LEU A 194 18.31 2.72 -11.01
C LEU A 194 17.53 3.64 -11.95
N ALA A 195 17.88 4.91 -11.92
CA ALA A 195 17.23 5.95 -12.71
C ALA A 195 17.32 5.71 -14.23
N ARG A 196 18.45 5.21 -14.72
CA ARG A 196 18.74 5.05 -16.15
C ARG A 196 18.41 6.35 -16.92
N ASP A 197 17.39 6.33 -17.78
CA ASP A 197 16.93 7.49 -18.55
C ASP A 197 15.93 8.39 -17.78
N ARG A 198 15.58 8.04 -16.55
CA ARG A 198 14.68 8.83 -15.69
C ARG A 198 15.44 10.07 -15.20
N THR A 199 14.83 11.25 -15.35
CA THR A 199 15.45 12.54 -15.01
C THR A 199 14.81 13.23 -13.81
N GLU A 200 13.67 12.73 -13.31
CA GLU A 200 12.89 13.33 -12.23
C GLU A 200 12.60 12.31 -11.15
N MET A 201 12.40 12.77 -9.90
CA MET A 201 12.14 11.92 -8.75
C MET A 201 13.20 10.83 -8.59
N ILE A 202 14.47 11.25 -8.54
CA ILE A 202 15.67 10.42 -8.38
C ILE A 202 16.43 10.87 -7.15
N TRP A 203 16.99 9.91 -6.43
CA TRP A 203 17.77 10.15 -5.22
C TRP A 203 19.08 9.36 -5.27
N PRO A 204 20.16 9.95 -4.74
CA PRO A 204 21.45 9.27 -4.68
C PRO A 204 21.44 8.18 -3.60
N THR A 205 22.06 7.04 -3.92
CA THR A 205 22.25 5.92 -2.99
C THR A 205 23.62 5.30 -3.16
N PRO A 206 24.08 4.42 -2.24
CA PRO A 206 25.32 3.66 -2.42
C PRO A 206 25.34 2.76 -3.67
N TRP A 207 24.16 2.42 -4.21
CA TRP A 207 24.01 1.55 -5.38
C TRP A 207 23.89 2.33 -6.69
N GLY A 208 23.75 3.64 -6.61
CA GLY A 208 23.56 4.56 -7.74
C GLY A 208 22.29 5.38 -7.60
N ASP A 209 22.17 6.39 -8.46
CA ASP A 209 20.99 7.26 -8.50
C ASP A 209 19.77 6.49 -8.98
N GLY A 210 18.64 6.64 -8.26
CA GLY A 210 17.45 5.87 -8.57
C GLY A 210 16.23 6.25 -7.73
N TYR A 211 15.31 5.32 -7.60
CA TYR A 211 14.05 5.52 -6.90
C TYR A 211 13.60 4.22 -6.19
N PRO A 212 12.79 4.33 -5.11
CA PRO A 212 12.36 3.16 -4.35
C PRO A 212 11.38 2.28 -5.14
N GLY A 213 11.39 1.00 -4.84
CA GLY A 213 10.30 0.09 -5.17
C GLY A 213 9.06 0.38 -4.32
N TRP A 214 7.88 0.00 -4.83
CA TRP A 214 6.60 0.32 -4.19
C TRP A 214 6.39 -0.30 -2.80
N HIS A 215 6.95 -1.48 -2.54
CA HIS A 215 6.68 -2.23 -1.31
C HIS A 215 7.50 -1.76 -0.12
N ILE A 216 8.72 -1.26 -0.34
CA ILE A 216 9.63 -0.86 0.75
C ILE A 216 9.13 0.41 1.46
N GLU A 217 8.37 1.27 0.77
CA GLU A 217 7.82 2.49 1.36
C GLU A 217 6.94 2.20 2.57
N CYS A 218 5.96 1.31 2.41
CA CYS A 218 5.03 0.97 3.49
C CYS A 218 5.72 0.20 4.62
N SER A 219 6.67 -0.68 4.32
CA SER A 219 7.45 -1.38 5.34
C SER A 219 8.29 -0.42 6.18
N ALA A 220 9.04 0.47 5.55
CA ALA A 220 9.90 1.44 6.25
C ALA A 220 9.06 2.44 7.05
N MET A 221 8.03 3.04 6.44
CA MET A 221 7.19 4.04 7.10
C MET A 221 6.34 3.44 8.21
N SER A 222 5.77 2.24 8.04
CA SER A 222 4.96 1.63 9.11
C SER A 222 5.78 1.35 10.36
N ILE A 223 7.01 0.87 10.22
CA ILE A 223 7.94 0.62 11.33
C ILE A 223 8.36 1.94 12.00
N GLU A 224 8.68 2.97 11.22
CA GLU A 224 9.11 4.27 11.75
C GLU A 224 8.00 4.92 12.58
N TYR A 225 6.79 5.00 12.04
CA TYR A 225 5.70 5.75 12.67
C TYR A 225 4.93 4.98 13.75
N LEU A 226 4.96 3.64 13.73
CA LEU A 226 4.23 2.79 14.67
C LEU A 226 5.14 1.87 15.51
N GLY A 227 6.41 1.76 15.15
CA GLY A 227 7.37 0.86 15.78
C GLY A 227 7.26 -0.57 15.26
N GLN A 228 8.08 -1.46 15.84
CA GLN A 228 8.25 -2.85 15.36
C GLN A 228 7.06 -3.77 15.63
N LYS A 229 6.05 -3.31 16.36
CA LYS A 229 4.82 -4.05 16.64
C LYS A 229 3.63 -3.20 16.21
N ILE A 230 2.90 -3.69 15.24
CA ILE A 230 1.73 -3.07 14.61
C ILE A 230 0.55 -4.01 14.83
N ASP A 231 -0.53 -3.52 15.40
CA ASP A 231 -1.68 -4.37 15.73
C ASP A 231 -2.48 -4.71 14.48
N LEU A 232 -2.77 -3.72 13.65
CA LEU A 232 -3.56 -3.91 12.41
C LEU A 232 -2.86 -3.30 11.20
N HIS A 233 -2.86 -4.04 10.08
CA HIS A 233 -2.53 -3.51 8.76
C HIS A 233 -3.75 -3.67 7.86
N VAL A 234 -4.24 -2.55 7.33
CA VAL A 234 -5.50 -2.47 6.58
C VAL A 234 -5.25 -2.09 5.13
N GLY A 235 -5.97 -2.73 4.20
CA GLY A 235 -5.91 -2.38 2.80
C GLY A 235 -7.05 -2.98 1.97
N GLY A 236 -7.05 -2.72 0.67
CA GLY A 236 -7.93 -3.40 -0.28
C GLY A 236 -7.47 -4.84 -0.53
N ILE A 237 -8.38 -5.72 -0.92
CA ILE A 237 -8.07 -7.12 -1.22
C ILE A 237 -7.06 -7.27 -2.37
N ASP A 238 -6.96 -6.30 -3.25
CA ASP A 238 -5.97 -6.23 -4.33
C ASP A 238 -4.54 -6.03 -3.81
N LEU A 239 -4.37 -5.43 -2.64
CA LEU A 239 -3.08 -5.29 -1.98
C LEU A 239 -2.63 -6.58 -1.28
N ARG A 240 -3.55 -7.52 -0.96
CA ARG A 240 -3.20 -8.77 -0.30
C ARG A 240 -2.04 -9.49 -0.98
N PHE A 241 -1.99 -9.44 -2.32
CA PHE A 241 -0.94 -9.99 -3.14
C PHE A 241 -0.68 -9.14 -4.39
N PRO A 242 0.59 -8.76 -4.66
CA PRO A 242 1.80 -9.10 -3.91
C PRO A 242 2.13 -8.13 -2.76
N HIS A 243 1.51 -6.93 -2.69
CA HIS A 243 1.98 -5.80 -1.90
C HIS A 243 2.12 -6.14 -0.41
N HIS A 244 1.06 -6.55 0.28
CA HIS A 244 1.11 -6.88 1.71
C HIS A 244 1.95 -8.14 2.00
N GLU A 245 1.99 -9.11 1.08
CA GLU A 245 2.88 -10.27 1.24
C GLU A 245 4.34 -9.84 1.20
N ASN A 246 4.71 -8.95 0.27
CA ASN A 246 6.05 -8.40 0.15
C ASN A 246 6.40 -7.51 1.34
N GLU A 247 5.46 -6.68 1.80
CA GLU A 247 5.65 -5.86 3.02
C GLU A 247 5.88 -6.74 4.25
N ARG A 248 5.10 -7.82 4.42
CA ARG A 248 5.30 -8.75 5.52
C ARG A 248 6.70 -9.36 5.50
N ALA A 249 7.17 -9.79 4.32
CA ALA A 249 8.49 -10.34 4.18
C ALA A 249 9.57 -9.30 4.56
N GLN A 250 9.48 -8.08 4.03
CA GLN A 250 10.40 -6.99 4.34
C GLN A 250 10.39 -6.62 5.82
N SER A 251 9.22 -6.37 6.38
CA SER A 251 9.07 -5.93 7.77
C SER A 251 9.57 -6.97 8.75
N ASN A 252 9.25 -8.26 8.53
CA ASN A 252 9.71 -9.34 9.40
C ASN A 252 11.23 -9.57 9.26
N ALA A 253 11.78 -9.41 8.06
CA ALA A 253 13.24 -9.48 7.86
C ALA A 253 13.98 -8.31 8.56
N LEU A 254 13.38 -7.11 8.54
CA LEU A 254 13.94 -5.93 9.22
C LEU A 254 13.90 -6.04 10.75
N THR A 255 12.83 -6.62 11.30
CA THR A 255 12.60 -6.65 12.77
C THR A 255 13.01 -7.97 13.42
N GLY A 256 13.20 -9.02 12.63
CA GLY A 256 13.44 -10.38 13.13
C GLY A 256 12.21 -11.04 13.80
N THR A 257 11.03 -10.42 13.70
CA THR A 257 9.78 -10.91 14.32
C THR A 257 8.59 -10.70 13.40
N GLU A 258 7.43 -11.30 13.73
CA GLU A 258 6.18 -10.95 13.06
C GLU A 258 5.79 -9.52 13.46
N THR A 259 5.95 -8.57 12.55
CA THR A 259 5.76 -7.12 12.80
C THR A 259 4.28 -6.76 12.90
N VAL A 260 3.44 -7.33 12.03
CA VAL A 260 2.00 -7.05 11.97
C VAL A 260 1.22 -8.23 12.56
N THR A 261 0.40 -7.94 13.57
CA THR A 261 -0.40 -8.96 14.24
C THR A 261 -1.57 -9.43 13.39
N HIS A 262 -2.33 -8.49 12.80
CA HIS A 262 -3.54 -8.80 12.03
C HIS A 262 -3.57 -8.06 10.68
N TRP A 263 -3.86 -8.80 9.62
CA TRP A 263 -4.03 -8.29 8.25
C TRP A 263 -5.51 -8.22 7.89
N ILE A 264 -6.02 -7.03 7.63
CA ILE A 264 -7.44 -6.79 7.37
C ILE A 264 -7.63 -6.28 5.95
N HIS A 265 -8.47 -6.94 5.17
CA HIS A 265 -8.73 -6.55 3.78
C HIS A 265 -10.21 -6.28 3.53
N GLY A 266 -10.47 -5.15 2.87
CA GLY A 266 -11.76 -4.83 2.27
C GLY A 266 -11.87 -5.48 0.89
N GLU A 267 -13.00 -6.15 0.61
CA GLU A 267 -13.26 -6.77 -0.69
C GLU A 267 -13.52 -5.72 -1.77
N HIS A 268 -13.36 -6.10 -3.04
CA HIS A 268 -13.65 -5.22 -4.15
C HIS A 268 -15.09 -4.73 -4.12
N LEU A 269 -15.29 -3.43 -4.29
CA LEU A 269 -16.60 -2.91 -4.63
C LEU A 269 -16.88 -3.20 -6.11
N LEU A 270 -17.92 -3.97 -6.36
CA LEU A 270 -18.38 -4.25 -7.71
C LEU A 270 -19.34 -3.15 -8.17
N PHE A 271 -19.12 -2.62 -9.36
CA PHE A 271 -20.05 -1.74 -10.05
C PHE A 271 -20.66 -2.52 -11.22
N GLU A 272 -21.99 -2.65 -11.25
CA GLU A 272 -22.71 -3.49 -12.22
C GLU A 272 -22.18 -4.95 -12.27
N GLY A 273 -21.84 -5.49 -11.09
CA GLY A 273 -21.33 -6.87 -10.97
C GLY A 273 -19.89 -7.07 -11.45
N ARG A 274 -19.17 -6.00 -11.77
CA ARG A 274 -17.78 -6.04 -12.26
C ARG A 274 -16.85 -5.19 -11.40
N LYS A 275 -15.59 -5.61 -11.26
CA LYS A 275 -14.54 -4.78 -10.64
C LYS A 275 -14.39 -3.47 -11.44
N MET A 276 -14.31 -2.36 -10.72
CA MET A 276 -13.98 -1.07 -11.34
C MET A 276 -12.55 -1.07 -11.89
N SER A 277 -12.40 -0.73 -13.16
CA SER A 277 -11.08 -0.57 -13.79
C SER A 277 -11.14 0.45 -14.93
N LYS A 278 -10.03 1.14 -15.20
CA LYS A 278 -9.93 2.05 -16.36
C LYS A 278 -10.19 1.34 -17.68
N SER A 279 -9.65 0.14 -17.84
CA SER A 279 -9.81 -0.65 -19.06
C SER A 279 -11.26 -1.06 -19.34
N ALA A 280 -12.06 -1.19 -18.28
CA ALA A 280 -13.49 -1.47 -18.40
C ALA A 280 -14.36 -0.21 -18.56
N GLY A 281 -13.79 0.99 -18.41
CA GLY A 281 -14.52 2.27 -18.51
C GLY A 281 -15.60 2.46 -17.44
N ASN A 282 -15.54 1.68 -16.34
CA ASN A 282 -16.56 1.64 -15.28
C ASN A 282 -16.09 2.24 -13.95
N VAL A 283 -15.13 3.16 -13.98
CA VAL A 283 -14.64 3.86 -12.78
C VAL A 283 -15.67 4.91 -12.38
N LEU A 284 -16.12 4.86 -11.12
CA LEU A 284 -16.99 5.85 -10.51
C LEU A 284 -16.19 6.65 -9.47
N LEU A 285 -16.17 7.97 -9.61
CA LEU A 285 -15.58 8.90 -8.66
C LEU A 285 -16.63 9.46 -7.70
N LEU A 286 -16.22 9.97 -6.55
CA LEU A 286 -17.14 10.64 -5.63
C LEU A 286 -17.71 11.92 -6.28
N GLN A 287 -16.92 12.59 -7.11
CA GLN A 287 -17.37 13.78 -7.85
C GLN A 287 -18.52 13.45 -8.81
N ASP A 288 -18.52 12.26 -9.45
CA ASP A 288 -19.61 11.86 -10.35
C ASP A 288 -20.96 11.72 -9.62
N ILE A 289 -20.92 11.36 -8.33
CA ILE A 289 -22.09 11.26 -7.46
C ILE A 289 -22.59 12.67 -7.12
N ILE A 290 -21.68 13.58 -6.80
CA ILE A 290 -21.98 14.99 -6.49
C ILE A 290 -22.56 15.70 -7.71
N ASP A 291 -22.00 15.50 -8.89
CA ASP A 291 -22.45 16.13 -10.15
C ASP A 291 -23.87 15.68 -10.55
N ARG A 292 -24.30 14.52 -10.04
CA ARG A 292 -25.70 14.05 -10.17
C ARG A 292 -26.64 14.64 -9.12
N GLY A 293 -26.16 15.56 -8.27
CA GLY A 293 -26.94 16.22 -7.22
C GLY A 293 -27.17 15.37 -5.98
N LEU A 294 -26.41 14.30 -5.79
CA LEU A 294 -26.50 13.42 -4.62
C LEU A 294 -25.52 13.84 -3.53
N ASP A 295 -25.93 13.71 -2.28
CA ASP A 295 -25.06 13.93 -1.13
C ASP A 295 -23.96 12.86 -1.09
N PRO A 296 -22.67 13.22 -0.92
CA PRO A 296 -21.57 12.26 -0.75
C PRO A 296 -21.81 11.23 0.35
N LEU A 297 -22.53 11.59 1.42
CA LEU A 297 -22.90 10.67 2.49
C LEU A 297 -23.83 9.54 2.04
N ALA A 298 -24.53 9.69 0.90
CA ALA A 298 -25.27 8.58 0.29
C ALA A 298 -24.33 7.45 -0.14
N ALA A 299 -23.13 7.78 -0.67
CA ALA A 299 -22.11 6.77 -0.97
C ALA A 299 -21.59 6.09 0.31
N ARG A 300 -21.37 6.86 1.39
CA ARG A 300 -21.01 6.30 2.69
C ARG A 300 -22.08 5.33 3.19
N LEU A 301 -23.36 5.68 3.11
CA LEU A 301 -24.47 4.81 3.51
C LEU A 301 -24.45 3.51 2.69
N ALA A 302 -24.34 3.61 1.36
CA ALA A 302 -24.28 2.43 0.49
C ALA A 302 -23.09 1.50 0.83
N PHE A 303 -21.94 2.05 1.26
CA PHE A 303 -20.82 1.23 1.73
C PHE A 303 -21.14 0.53 3.05
N LEU A 304 -21.87 1.18 3.96
CA LEU A 304 -22.23 0.62 5.27
C LEU A 304 -23.30 -0.48 5.19
N GLU A 305 -24.17 -0.43 4.18
CA GLU A 305 -25.17 -1.47 3.93
C GLU A 305 -24.57 -2.80 3.49
N ASN A 306 -23.32 -2.78 3.04
CA ASN A 306 -22.62 -3.97 2.56
C ASN A 306 -21.52 -4.40 3.54
N ARG A 307 -21.33 -5.71 3.65
CA ARG A 307 -20.20 -6.24 4.42
C ARG A 307 -18.88 -5.86 3.72
N TYR A 308 -17.86 -5.50 4.50
CA TYR A 308 -16.55 -5.13 3.92
C TYR A 308 -15.83 -6.28 3.20
N ARG A 309 -16.35 -7.51 3.35
CA ARG A 309 -15.84 -8.74 2.73
C ARG A 309 -16.74 -9.29 1.62
N SER A 310 -17.69 -8.54 1.14
CA SER A 310 -18.59 -8.94 0.05
C SER A 310 -18.69 -7.87 -1.02
#